data_f6347ab3ad27d88ea7d43a30094d9303
#
_entry.id   f6347ab3ad27d88ea7d43a30094d9303
#
_cell.length_a   1.000
_cell.length_b   1.000
_cell.length_c   1.000
_cell.angle_alpha   90.00
_cell.angle_beta   90.00
_cell.angle_gamma   90.00
#
_symmetry.space_group_name_H-M   'P 1'
#
loop_
_entity.id
_entity.type
_entity.pdbx_description
1 polymer ?
#
loop_
_entity_poly.entity_id
_entity_poly.type
_entity_poly.pdbx_seq_one_letter_code
_entity_poly.pdbx_strand_id
1 'polypeptide(L)'
;MRTALLLTAAMAASLSACRGETSADPPVVLLRNMHQQQRYNSQSTSRFFSDRRTMRTPPLGTVSRFPGGANARYSDFSVSRDENFDDDAVVRGLDDHGAYVATIPVTVTGSADNARDLVRRGAQRYGIYCAPCHGDAGDGRGIVWLRGQGGRYTYPQPPTFHDDRIRHMADGQLFNTISNGVRNMPAYAAQIAPRDRWAIVSYVRALQISQATGGTP
;
A
#
# COMPACT_ATOMS: atom_id res chain seq x y z
N MET A 1 30.87 -35.13 46.50
CA MET A 1 29.52 -34.51 46.39
C MET A 1 29.58 -33.02 45.95
N ARG A 2 30.43 -32.18 46.55
CA ARG A 2 30.52 -30.74 46.19
C ARG A 2 30.95 -30.45 44.73
N THR A 3 31.87 -31.23 44.19
CA THR A 3 32.34 -31.11 42.80
C THR A 3 31.30 -31.51 41.76
N ALA A 4 30.49 -32.51 42.03
CA ALA A 4 29.41 -32.93 41.14
C ALA A 4 28.29 -31.89 41.09
N LEU A 5 27.99 -31.26 42.22
CA LEU A 5 26.97 -30.19 42.29
C LEU A 5 27.41 -28.91 41.53
N LEU A 6 28.68 -28.60 41.56
CA LEU A 6 29.25 -27.47 40.79
C LEU A 6 29.24 -27.72 39.28
N LEU A 7 29.49 -28.94 38.86
CA LEU A 7 29.43 -29.32 37.45
C LEU A 7 28.01 -29.32 36.91
N THR A 8 27.04 -29.79 37.67
CA THR A 8 25.62 -29.73 37.25
C THR A 8 25.09 -28.31 37.23
N ALA A 9 25.48 -27.45 38.18
CA ALA A 9 25.10 -26.05 38.18
C ALA A 9 25.70 -25.26 36.98
N ALA A 10 26.98 -25.53 36.64
CA ALA A 10 27.65 -24.94 35.48
C ALA A 10 26.99 -25.38 34.15
N MET A 11 26.58 -26.64 34.04
CA MET A 11 25.91 -27.17 32.87
C MET A 11 24.48 -26.63 32.74
N ALA A 12 23.77 -26.44 33.83
CA ALA A 12 22.46 -25.81 33.85
C ALA A 12 22.53 -24.29 33.47
N ALA A 13 23.57 -23.60 33.92
CA ALA A 13 23.80 -22.20 33.58
C ALA A 13 24.17 -22.02 32.10
N SER A 14 24.93 -22.93 31.50
CA SER A 14 25.25 -22.88 30.06
C SER A 14 24.05 -23.19 29.17
N LEU A 15 23.11 -24.00 29.63
CA LEU A 15 21.87 -24.29 28.89
C LEU A 15 20.87 -23.12 28.95
N SER A 16 20.89 -22.30 30.00
CA SER A 16 20.04 -21.11 30.11
C SER A 16 20.55 -19.91 29.29
N ALA A 17 21.83 -19.87 28.94
CA ALA A 17 22.43 -18.82 28.13
C ALA A 17 22.01 -18.85 26.65
N CYS A 18 21.37 -19.94 26.18
CA CYS A 18 20.87 -20.07 24.82
C CYS A 18 19.48 -19.51 24.59
N ARG A 19 18.85 -18.87 25.55
CA ARG A 19 17.61 -18.11 25.34
C ARG A 19 17.95 -16.74 24.77
N GLY A 20 17.86 -16.70 23.42
CA GLY A 20 18.33 -15.59 22.62
C GLY A 20 17.73 -14.25 22.98
N GLU A 21 18.60 -13.27 23.22
CA GLU A 21 18.28 -11.89 23.03
C GLU A 21 17.99 -11.63 21.54
N THR A 22 17.11 -10.68 21.27
CA THR A 22 16.89 -10.23 19.90
C THR A 22 18.19 -9.63 19.36
N SER A 23 18.80 -10.31 18.38
CA SER A 23 20.02 -9.84 17.73
C SER A 23 19.69 -9.21 16.38
N ALA A 24 20.34 -8.10 16.04
CA ALA A 24 20.33 -7.53 14.71
C ALA A 24 21.20 -8.33 13.73
N ASP A 25 22.08 -9.19 14.24
CA ASP A 25 22.95 -10.01 13.41
C ASP A 25 22.23 -11.26 12.91
N PRO A 26 22.52 -11.71 11.67
CA PRO A 26 21.97 -12.95 11.15
C PRO A 26 22.34 -14.14 12.02
N PRO A 27 21.42 -15.10 12.24
CA PRO A 27 21.75 -16.29 13.06
C PRO A 27 22.85 -17.13 12.40
N VAL A 28 23.72 -17.71 13.24
CA VAL A 28 24.73 -18.66 12.76
C VAL A 28 24.04 -19.96 12.38
N VAL A 29 23.97 -20.25 11.10
CA VAL A 29 23.32 -21.43 10.54
C VAL A 29 24.39 -22.51 10.26
N LEU A 30 24.49 -23.50 11.12
CA LEU A 30 25.44 -24.62 10.97
C LEU A 30 25.03 -25.57 9.83
N LEU A 31 23.73 -25.85 9.70
CA LEU A 31 23.18 -26.71 8.66
C LEU A 31 22.22 -25.86 7.81
N ARG A 32 22.58 -25.60 6.56
CA ARG A 32 21.87 -24.67 5.70
C ARG A 32 20.59 -25.22 5.06
N ASN A 33 20.28 -26.49 5.21
CA ASN A 33 19.06 -27.14 4.71
C ASN A 33 18.32 -26.29 3.61
N MET A 34 17.02 -26.03 3.79
CA MET A 34 16.21 -25.19 2.88
C MET A 34 16.39 -23.66 3.10
N HIS A 35 17.24 -23.25 4.04
CA HIS A 35 17.48 -21.83 4.33
C HIS A 35 18.17 -21.10 3.17
N GLN A 36 19.04 -21.79 2.43
CA GLN A 36 19.60 -21.27 1.18
C GLN A 36 19.23 -22.19 0.02
N GLN A 37 18.44 -21.69 -0.87
CA GLN A 37 18.04 -22.38 -2.10
C GLN A 37 18.67 -21.72 -3.31
N GLN A 38 18.95 -22.50 -4.36
CA GLN A 38 19.47 -21.97 -5.64
C GLN A 38 18.37 -21.33 -6.50
N ARG A 39 17.41 -20.71 -5.88
CA ARG A 39 16.34 -19.96 -6.58
C ARG A 39 16.57 -18.47 -6.43
N TYR A 40 16.15 -17.73 -7.40
CA TYR A 40 16.07 -16.27 -7.28
C TYR A 40 14.82 -15.89 -6.48
N ASN A 41 14.99 -15.08 -5.45
CA ASN A 41 13.91 -14.41 -4.77
C ASN A 41 13.58 -13.08 -5.46
N SER A 42 12.43 -12.51 -5.16
CA SER A 42 12.11 -11.16 -5.61
C SER A 42 13.21 -10.19 -5.19
N GLN A 43 13.61 -9.32 -6.10
CA GLN A 43 14.68 -8.31 -5.90
C GLN A 43 16.10 -8.89 -5.66
N SER A 44 16.30 -10.20 -5.80
CA SER A 44 17.65 -10.77 -5.69
C SER A 44 18.50 -10.39 -6.92
N THR A 45 19.82 -10.45 -6.76
CA THR A 45 20.74 -10.20 -7.87
C THR A 45 20.93 -11.44 -8.72
N SER A 46 21.06 -11.26 -10.04
CA SER A 46 21.41 -12.32 -10.98
C SER A 46 22.75 -12.02 -11.66
N ARG A 47 23.59 -13.05 -11.82
CA ARG A 47 24.83 -12.92 -12.64
C ARG A 47 24.57 -13.18 -14.13
N PHE A 48 23.38 -13.65 -14.46
CA PHE A 48 23.01 -13.98 -15.84
C PHE A 48 22.73 -12.71 -16.67
N PHE A 49 22.18 -11.66 -16.06
CA PHE A 49 21.85 -10.42 -16.74
C PHE A 49 22.89 -9.34 -16.47
N SER A 50 23.20 -8.54 -17.49
CA SER A 50 24.19 -7.45 -17.41
C SER A 50 23.83 -6.38 -16.37
N ASP A 51 22.53 -6.12 -16.18
CA ASP A 51 21.99 -5.19 -15.17
C ASP A 51 21.85 -5.82 -13.77
N ARG A 52 22.25 -7.08 -13.63
CA ARG A 52 22.17 -7.88 -12.39
C ARG A 52 20.78 -8.00 -11.78
N ARG A 53 19.73 -7.65 -12.50
CA ARG A 53 18.35 -7.67 -11.97
C ARG A 53 17.68 -8.99 -12.33
N THR A 54 17.09 -9.66 -11.33
CA THR A 54 16.22 -10.82 -11.55
C THR A 54 14.83 -10.41 -11.99
N MET A 55 14.34 -9.28 -11.47
CA MET A 55 13.04 -8.73 -11.86
C MET A 55 13.22 -7.96 -13.17
N ARG A 56 12.78 -8.59 -14.26
CA ARG A 56 12.87 -7.99 -15.61
C ARG A 56 11.66 -7.10 -15.89
N THR A 57 11.89 -6.00 -16.55
CA THR A 57 10.80 -5.20 -17.10
C THR A 57 10.16 -6.00 -18.24
N PRO A 58 8.84 -6.22 -18.22
CA PRO A 58 8.16 -6.88 -19.33
C PRO A 58 8.36 -6.11 -20.63
N PRO A 59 8.34 -6.79 -21.80
CA PRO A 59 8.33 -6.11 -23.08
C PRO A 59 7.15 -5.14 -23.20
N LEU A 60 7.32 -4.07 -23.97
CA LEU A 60 6.23 -3.14 -24.24
C LEU A 60 5.03 -3.87 -24.85
N GLY A 61 3.84 -3.53 -24.39
CA GLY A 61 2.60 -4.18 -24.82
C GLY A 61 2.26 -5.48 -24.09
N THR A 62 3.09 -5.91 -23.12
CA THR A 62 2.76 -7.06 -22.27
C THR A 62 1.65 -6.70 -21.29
N VAL A 63 0.53 -7.40 -21.39
CA VAL A 63 -0.58 -7.31 -20.43
C VAL A 63 -0.34 -8.36 -19.35
N SER A 64 -0.26 -7.93 -18.09
CA SER A 64 -0.09 -8.82 -16.95
C SER A 64 -1.36 -9.66 -16.77
N ARG A 65 -1.24 -10.98 -16.82
CA ARG A 65 -2.32 -11.91 -16.53
C ARG A 65 -2.00 -12.65 -15.24
N PHE A 66 -2.70 -12.31 -14.17
CA PHE A 66 -2.67 -13.16 -12.98
C PHE A 66 -3.55 -14.40 -13.22
N PRO A 67 -3.05 -15.62 -12.99
CA PRO A 67 -3.90 -16.80 -12.97
C PRO A 67 -4.80 -16.71 -11.73
N GLY A 68 -5.97 -16.08 -11.87
CA GLY A 68 -6.99 -16.02 -10.84
C GLY A 68 -7.73 -17.34 -10.76
N GLY A 69 -7.37 -18.23 -9.82
CA GLY A 69 -8.27 -19.26 -9.34
C GLY A 69 -9.40 -18.65 -8.50
N ALA A 70 -10.51 -19.38 -8.33
CA ALA A 70 -11.73 -18.93 -7.64
C ALA A 70 -11.55 -18.38 -6.20
N ASN A 71 -10.36 -18.47 -5.63
CA ASN A 71 -9.97 -17.97 -4.31
C ASN A 71 -8.95 -16.82 -4.34
N ALA A 72 -8.61 -16.30 -5.52
CA ALA A 72 -7.64 -15.23 -5.61
C ALA A 72 -8.31 -13.93 -5.16
N ARG A 73 -8.08 -13.55 -3.93
CA ARG A 73 -8.29 -12.17 -3.43
C ARG A 73 -7.50 -11.13 -4.25
N TYR A 74 -6.67 -11.61 -5.18
CA TYR A 74 -5.95 -10.88 -6.21
C TYR A 74 -6.63 -10.90 -7.58
N SER A 75 -7.79 -11.56 -7.73
CA SER A 75 -8.54 -11.55 -8.99
C SER A 75 -9.05 -10.16 -9.36
N ASP A 76 -9.19 -9.28 -8.36
CA ASP A 76 -9.49 -7.86 -8.59
C ASP A 76 -8.36 -7.11 -9.30
N PHE A 77 -7.17 -7.74 -9.42
CA PHE A 77 -6.03 -7.25 -10.20
C PHE A 77 -5.91 -7.90 -11.57
N SER A 78 -6.74 -8.89 -11.88
CA SER A 78 -6.72 -9.50 -13.20
C SER A 78 -7.43 -8.59 -14.18
N VAL A 79 -6.68 -7.68 -14.70
CA VAL A 79 -7.00 -6.82 -15.84
C VAL A 79 -7.59 -7.59 -17.01
N SER A 80 -7.33 -8.90 -17.10
CA SER A 80 -7.70 -9.75 -18.24
C SER A 80 -9.16 -10.22 -18.24
N ARG A 81 -9.94 -9.87 -17.25
CA ARG A 81 -11.37 -10.23 -17.16
C ARG A 81 -12.26 -9.09 -16.78
N ASP A 82 -11.66 -7.94 -16.56
CA ASP A 82 -12.46 -6.78 -16.28
C ASP A 82 -13.09 -6.33 -17.58
N GLU A 83 -14.38 -6.62 -17.71
CA GLU A 83 -15.23 -6.08 -18.76
C GLU A 83 -15.16 -4.53 -18.77
N ASN A 84 -14.60 -3.96 -17.72
CA ASN A 84 -14.36 -2.52 -17.55
C ASN A 84 -12.93 -2.08 -17.92
N PHE A 85 -12.11 -2.95 -18.52
CA PHE A 85 -10.76 -2.54 -18.93
C PHE A 85 -10.78 -1.50 -20.06
N ASP A 86 -11.83 -1.51 -20.86
CA ASP A 86 -12.09 -0.51 -21.89
C ASP A 86 -12.80 0.74 -21.33
N ASP A 87 -13.22 0.71 -20.06
CA ASP A 87 -13.85 1.85 -19.39
C ASP A 87 -12.78 2.78 -18.81
N ASP A 88 -12.41 3.80 -19.57
CA ASP A 88 -11.44 4.82 -19.17
C ASP A 88 -11.87 5.54 -17.89
N ALA A 89 -13.16 5.64 -17.62
CA ALA A 89 -13.68 6.26 -16.40
C ALA A 89 -13.28 5.46 -15.16
N VAL A 90 -13.36 4.14 -15.21
CA VAL A 90 -13.00 3.26 -14.08
C VAL A 90 -11.49 3.10 -13.94
N VAL A 91 -10.77 2.93 -15.04
CA VAL A 91 -9.34 2.57 -15.03
C VAL A 91 -8.44 3.79 -14.93
N ARG A 92 -8.82 4.88 -15.56
CA ARG A 92 -8.02 6.13 -15.64
C ARG A 92 -8.64 7.31 -14.92
N GLY A 93 -9.94 7.26 -14.65
CA GLY A 93 -10.70 8.38 -14.10
C GLY A 93 -10.98 9.47 -15.13
N LEU A 94 -11.03 9.12 -16.41
CA LEU A 94 -11.24 10.03 -17.55
C LEU A 94 -12.56 9.72 -18.24
N ASP A 95 -13.20 10.75 -18.79
CA ASP A 95 -14.35 10.59 -19.68
C ASP A 95 -13.93 10.37 -21.14
N ASP A 96 -14.89 10.19 -22.04
CA ASP A 96 -14.66 9.95 -23.47
C ASP A 96 -13.93 11.12 -24.17
N HIS A 97 -13.87 12.29 -23.55
CA HIS A 97 -13.17 13.47 -24.05
C HIS A 97 -11.77 13.64 -23.43
N GLY A 98 -11.37 12.72 -22.54
CA GLY A 98 -10.09 12.78 -21.84
C GLY A 98 -10.06 13.76 -20.67
N ALA A 99 -11.22 14.27 -20.24
CA ALA A 99 -11.36 15.08 -19.04
C ALA A 99 -11.57 14.18 -17.80
N TYR A 100 -11.21 14.69 -16.62
CA TYR A 100 -11.46 13.93 -15.39
C TYR A 100 -12.94 13.80 -15.10
N VAL A 101 -13.42 12.59 -14.82
CA VAL A 101 -14.80 12.36 -14.42
C VAL A 101 -15.11 13.11 -13.13
N ALA A 102 -16.24 13.82 -13.10
CA ALA A 102 -16.62 14.66 -11.98
C ALA A 102 -16.93 13.87 -10.71
N THR A 103 -17.51 12.67 -10.88
CA THR A 103 -17.98 11.81 -9.79
C THR A 103 -17.48 10.39 -9.98
N ILE A 104 -17.49 9.60 -8.90
CA ILE A 104 -17.13 8.18 -8.95
C ILE A 104 -18.05 7.45 -9.93
N PRO A 105 -17.51 6.67 -10.88
CA PRO A 105 -18.32 5.96 -11.87
C PRO A 105 -19.39 5.06 -11.24
N VAL A 106 -20.58 5.07 -11.80
CA VAL A 106 -21.72 4.28 -11.29
C VAL A 106 -21.42 2.78 -11.30
N THR A 107 -20.65 2.31 -12.26
CA THR A 107 -20.17 0.92 -12.34
C THR A 107 -19.34 0.49 -11.11
N VAL A 108 -18.72 1.45 -10.42
CA VAL A 108 -17.97 1.21 -9.19
C VAL A 108 -18.88 1.29 -7.96
N THR A 109 -19.75 2.29 -7.90
CA THR A 109 -20.62 2.52 -6.73
C THR A 109 -21.78 1.53 -6.67
N GLY A 110 -22.36 1.13 -7.81
CA GLY A 110 -23.52 0.26 -7.85
C GLY A 110 -24.73 0.84 -7.09
N SER A 111 -25.34 0.01 -6.23
CA SER A 111 -26.47 0.41 -5.37
C SER A 111 -26.01 1.19 -4.13
N ALA A 112 -26.99 1.80 -3.39
CA ALA A 112 -26.71 2.55 -2.16
C ALA A 112 -26.01 1.70 -1.06
N ASP A 113 -26.33 0.41 -0.99
CA ASP A 113 -25.67 -0.49 -0.04
C ASP A 113 -24.21 -0.74 -0.45
N ASN A 114 -23.97 -0.90 -1.73
CA ASN A 114 -22.61 -1.01 -2.27
C ASN A 114 -21.79 0.28 -2.02
N ALA A 115 -22.43 1.45 -2.05
CA ALA A 115 -21.77 2.71 -1.75
C ALA A 115 -21.25 2.77 -0.30
N ARG A 116 -22.03 2.27 0.67
CA ARG A 116 -21.57 2.16 2.07
C ARG A 116 -20.39 1.20 2.23
N ASP A 117 -20.46 0.06 1.54
CA ASP A 117 -19.36 -0.90 1.55
C ASP A 117 -18.12 -0.35 0.84
N LEU A 118 -18.29 0.43 -0.20
CA LEU A 118 -17.20 1.13 -0.87
C LEU A 118 -16.50 2.11 0.08
N VAL A 119 -17.26 2.93 0.82
CA VAL A 119 -16.69 3.85 1.82
C VAL A 119 -15.97 3.06 2.93
N ARG A 120 -16.57 1.98 3.43
CA ARG A 120 -15.94 1.13 4.46
C ARG A 120 -14.66 0.50 3.95
N ARG A 121 -14.65 0.00 2.73
CA ARG A 121 -13.46 -0.51 2.06
C ARG A 121 -12.41 0.59 1.90
N GLY A 122 -12.85 1.78 1.50
CA GLY A 122 -12.00 2.96 1.38
C GLY A 122 -11.32 3.32 2.69
N ALA A 123 -12.05 3.30 3.81
CA ALA A 123 -11.49 3.55 5.13
C ALA A 123 -10.37 2.57 5.48
N GLN A 124 -10.58 1.27 5.22
CA GLN A 124 -9.54 0.26 5.46
C GLN A 124 -8.29 0.51 4.61
N ARG A 125 -8.46 0.79 3.32
CA ARG A 125 -7.34 1.01 2.40
C ARG A 125 -6.63 2.32 2.68
N TYR A 126 -7.38 3.36 2.99
CA TYR A 126 -6.85 4.65 3.40
C TYR A 126 -5.96 4.52 4.65
N GLY A 127 -6.42 3.83 5.69
CA GLY A 127 -5.64 3.59 6.90
C GLY A 127 -4.29 2.92 6.62
N ILE A 128 -4.24 2.00 5.65
CA ILE A 128 -3.01 1.28 5.30
C ILE A 128 -2.05 2.14 4.46
N TYR A 129 -2.56 2.79 3.41
CA TYR A 129 -1.70 3.39 2.38
C TYR A 129 -1.57 4.91 2.49
N CYS A 130 -2.57 5.59 3.04
CA CYS A 130 -2.68 7.05 2.98
C CYS A 130 -2.49 7.74 4.35
N ALA A 131 -3.12 7.20 5.40
CA ALA A 131 -3.09 7.77 6.74
C ALA A 131 -1.67 7.98 7.30
N PRO A 132 -0.67 7.11 7.05
CA PRO A 132 0.68 7.36 7.52
C PRO A 132 1.26 8.71 7.12
N CYS A 133 0.89 9.23 5.95
CA CYS A 133 1.32 10.55 5.47
C CYS A 133 0.25 11.62 5.66
N HIS A 134 -1.04 11.30 5.35
CA HIS A 134 -2.12 12.28 5.30
C HIS A 134 -2.88 12.46 6.62
N GLY A 135 -2.61 11.60 7.64
CA GLY A 135 -3.34 11.60 8.91
C GLY A 135 -4.70 10.89 8.79
N ASP A 136 -5.24 10.42 9.91
CA ASP A 136 -6.52 9.71 9.94
C ASP A 136 -7.69 10.62 9.55
N ALA A 137 -7.60 11.90 9.87
CA ALA A 137 -8.59 12.91 9.52
C ALA A 137 -8.36 13.55 8.14
N GLY A 138 -7.27 13.23 7.44
CA GLY A 138 -6.92 13.85 6.16
C GLY A 138 -6.41 15.29 6.26
N ASP A 139 -5.87 15.66 7.43
CA ASP A 139 -5.35 16.98 7.78
C ASP A 139 -3.88 17.20 7.38
N GLY A 140 -3.25 16.17 6.79
CA GLY A 140 -1.84 16.19 6.40
C GLY A 140 -0.87 15.97 7.57
N ARG A 141 -1.37 15.55 8.75
CA ARG A 141 -0.56 15.34 9.95
C ARG A 141 -0.31 13.85 10.24
N GLY A 142 0.02 13.10 9.20
CA GLY A 142 0.38 11.71 9.37
C GLY A 142 1.69 11.51 10.13
N ILE A 143 1.86 10.29 10.66
CA ILE A 143 3.03 9.93 11.50
C ILE A 143 4.38 10.15 10.80
N VAL A 144 4.40 10.01 9.45
CA VAL A 144 5.60 10.25 8.65
C VAL A 144 6.04 11.72 8.75
N TRP A 145 5.08 12.65 8.59
CA TRP A 145 5.36 14.08 8.74
C TRP A 145 5.71 14.44 10.19
N LEU A 146 4.93 13.96 11.17
CA LEU A 146 5.16 14.24 12.59
C LEU A 146 6.57 13.81 13.05
N ARG A 147 7.02 12.63 12.62
CA ARG A 147 8.37 12.15 12.93
C ARG A 147 9.45 12.90 12.18
N GLY A 148 9.15 13.42 11.02
CA GLY A 148 10.06 14.25 10.23
C GLY A 148 10.37 15.60 10.87
N GLN A 149 9.49 16.16 11.73
CA GLN A 149 9.62 17.48 12.33
C GLN A 149 10.86 17.62 13.24
N GLY A 150 11.30 16.54 13.86
CA GLY A 150 12.47 16.52 14.74
C GLY A 150 13.72 15.87 14.15
N GLY A 151 13.69 15.45 12.88
CA GLY A 151 14.71 14.61 12.27
C GLY A 151 15.60 15.29 11.23
N ARG A 152 16.62 14.56 10.77
CA ARG A 152 17.56 15.00 9.71
C ARG A 152 16.87 15.15 8.34
N TYR A 153 15.70 14.54 8.16
CA TYR A 153 14.92 14.55 6.93
C TYR A 153 13.53 15.11 7.22
N THR A 154 13.23 16.29 6.72
CA THR A 154 11.92 16.89 6.79
C THR A 154 11.14 16.54 5.52
N TYR A 155 10.07 15.77 5.68
CA TYR A 155 9.09 15.65 4.60
C TYR A 155 8.17 16.87 4.62
N PRO A 156 7.89 17.48 3.46
CA PRO A 156 6.90 18.54 3.42
C PRO A 156 5.54 17.99 3.84
N GLN A 157 4.81 18.75 4.61
CA GLN A 157 3.46 18.39 5.03
C GLN A 157 2.58 18.17 3.81
N PRO A 158 1.91 17.04 3.68
CA PRO A 158 0.87 16.86 2.67
C PRO A 158 -0.24 17.89 2.88
N PRO A 159 -0.84 18.43 1.81
CA PRO A 159 -1.96 19.35 1.94
C PRO A 159 -3.14 18.65 2.63
N THR A 160 -3.89 19.40 3.42
CA THR A 160 -5.14 18.91 4.00
C THR A 160 -6.18 18.67 2.92
N PHE A 161 -6.95 17.58 3.02
CA PHE A 161 -8.05 17.32 2.09
C PHE A 161 -9.21 18.28 2.24
N HIS A 162 -9.23 19.07 3.32
CA HIS A 162 -10.28 20.06 3.62
C HIS A 162 -10.04 21.41 2.97
N ASP A 163 -8.89 21.58 2.30
CA ASP A 163 -8.59 22.75 1.47
C ASP A 163 -9.58 22.83 0.31
N ASP A 164 -10.14 24.02 0.05
CA ASP A 164 -11.13 24.27 -0.99
C ASP A 164 -10.66 23.81 -2.37
N ARG A 165 -9.39 24.00 -2.69
CA ARG A 165 -8.79 23.53 -3.94
C ARG A 165 -8.92 22.01 -4.11
N ILE A 166 -8.76 21.23 -3.03
CA ILE A 166 -8.85 19.76 -3.08
C ILE A 166 -10.31 19.31 -3.00
N ARG A 167 -11.14 20.01 -2.23
CA ARG A 167 -12.58 19.74 -2.15
C ARG A 167 -13.29 19.88 -3.51
N HIS A 168 -12.86 20.84 -4.33
CA HIS A 168 -13.42 21.08 -5.66
C HIS A 168 -12.75 20.28 -6.79
N MET A 169 -11.74 19.46 -6.50
CA MET A 169 -11.19 18.54 -7.50
C MET A 169 -12.23 17.52 -7.92
N ALA A 170 -12.25 17.20 -9.22
CA ALA A 170 -13.03 16.07 -9.73
C ALA A 170 -12.57 14.74 -9.11
N ASP A 171 -13.47 13.79 -8.94
CA ASP A 171 -13.13 12.47 -8.36
C ASP A 171 -12.10 11.73 -9.21
N GLY A 172 -12.20 11.83 -10.55
CA GLY A 172 -11.23 11.31 -11.48
C GLY A 172 -9.83 11.91 -11.30
N GLN A 173 -9.73 13.18 -10.92
CA GLN A 173 -8.46 13.83 -10.65
C GLN A 173 -7.83 13.30 -9.35
N LEU A 174 -8.62 13.07 -8.31
CA LEU A 174 -8.16 12.40 -7.08
C LEU A 174 -7.69 10.97 -7.37
N PHE A 175 -8.46 10.23 -8.15
CA PHE A 175 -8.09 8.89 -8.60
C PHE A 175 -6.78 8.87 -9.39
N ASN A 176 -6.62 9.81 -10.32
CA ASN A 176 -5.39 9.96 -11.10
C ASN A 176 -4.19 10.30 -10.21
N THR A 177 -4.39 11.19 -9.22
CA THR A 177 -3.36 11.56 -8.24
C THR A 177 -2.89 10.34 -7.45
N ILE A 178 -3.81 9.49 -6.98
CA ILE A 178 -3.46 8.24 -6.29
C ILE A 178 -2.74 7.29 -7.24
N SER A 179 -3.19 7.20 -8.49
CA SER A 179 -2.67 6.25 -9.47
C SER A 179 -1.25 6.58 -9.89
N ASN A 180 -1.00 7.82 -10.26
CA ASN A 180 0.22 8.26 -10.91
C ASN A 180 1.15 9.04 -9.99
N GLY A 181 0.67 9.41 -8.79
CA GLY A 181 1.40 10.27 -7.87
C GLY A 181 1.41 11.74 -8.30
N VAL A 182 1.90 12.59 -7.43
CA VAL A 182 2.10 14.02 -7.72
C VAL A 182 3.22 14.58 -6.86
N ARG A 183 4.18 15.26 -7.46
CA ARG A 183 5.34 15.83 -6.76
C ARG A 183 6.05 14.77 -5.90
N ASN A 184 5.98 14.89 -4.56
CA ASN A 184 6.60 13.96 -3.61
C ASN A 184 5.71 12.75 -3.24
N MET A 185 4.44 12.75 -3.66
CA MET A 185 3.54 11.62 -3.48
C MET A 185 3.84 10.55 -4.53
N PRO A 186 4.23 9.33 -4.14
CA PRO A 186 4.50 8.27 -5.10
C PRO A 186 3.22 7.75 -5.77
N ALA A 187 3.39 7.07 -6.90
CA ALA A 187 2.32 6.37 -7.59
C ALA A 187 1.93 5.08 -6.87
N TYR A 188 0.63 4.83 -6.74
CA TYR A 188 0.09 3.64 -6.06
C TYR A 188 -0.62 2.66 -7.01
N ALA A 189 -0.60 2.90 -8.32
CA ALA A 189 -1.27 2.02 -9.27
C ALA A 189 -0.79 0.56 -9.21
N ALA A 190 0.49 0.34 -8.89
CA ALA A 190 1.07 -1.00 -8.79
C ALA A 190 0.66 -1.75 -7.50
N GLN A 191 0.30 -1.04 -6.43
CA GLN A 191 0.00 -1.62 -5.12
C GLN A 191 -1.51 -1.68 -4.83
N ILE A 192 -2.30 -0.80 -5.44
CA ILE A 192 -3.72 -0.63 -5.13
C ILE A 192 -4.55 -0.82 -6.39
N ALA A 193 -5.46 -1.80 -6.37
CA ALA A 193 -6.38 -2.06 -7.48
C ALA A 193 -7.26 -0.85 -7.81
N PRO A 194 -7.70 -0.67 -9.07
CA PRO A 194 -8.55 0.44 -9.46
C PRO A 194 -9.78 0.61 -8.56
N ARG A 195 -10.50 -0.46 -8.26
CA ARG A 195 -11.67 -0.43 -7.37
C ARG A 195 -11.32 0.05 -5.95
N ASP A 196 -10.19 -0.36 -5.40
CA ASP A 196 -9.72 0.08 -4.08
C ASP A 196 -9.28 1.55 -4.11
N ARG A 197 -8.73 2.04 -5.23
CA ARG A 197 -8.42 3.47 -5.39
C ARG A 197 -9.70 4.33 -5.42
N TRP A 198 -10.74 3.89 -6.11
CA TRP A 198 -12.06 4.52 -6.06
C TRP A 198 -12.69 4.46 -4.67
N ALA A 199 -12.52 3.35 -3.96
CA ALA A 199 -12.96 3.25 -2.58
C ALA A 199 -12.23 4.27 -1.69
N ILE A 200 -10.93 4.48 -1.87
CA ILE A 200 -10.17 5.53 -1.17
C ILE A 200 -10.72 6.92 -1.51
N VAL A 201 -11.00 7.21 -2.79
CA VAL A 201 -11.62 8.49 -3.20
C VAL A 201 -12.96 8.70 -2.49
N SER A 202 -13.81 7.66 -2.45
CA SER A 202 -15.08 7.68 -1.74
C SER A 202 -14.90 8.00 -0.25
N TYR A 203 -13.91 7.42 0.40
CA TYR A 203 -13.61 7.71 1.81
C TYR A 203 -13.06 9.12 2.01
N VAL A 204 -12.20 9.61 1.13
CA VAL A 204 -11.72 11.01 1.15
C VAL A 204 -12.91 11.99 1.07
N ARG A 205 -13.89 11.72 0.20
CA ARG A 205 -15.13 12.51 0.14
C ARG A 205 -15.91 12.46 1.46
N ALA A 206 -16.02 11.29 2.07
CA ALA A 206 -16.66 11.15 3.39
C ALA A 206 -15.94 11.99 4.46
N LEU A 207 -14.60 11.98 4.48
CA LEU A 207 -13.81 12.84 5.39
C LEU A 207 -14.11 14.33 5.15
N GLN A 208 -14.14 14.77 3.89
CA GLN A 208 -14.44 16.15 3.54
C GLN A 208 -15.83 16.58 4.00
N ILE A 209 -16.84 15.71 3.84
CA ILE A 209 -18.22 15.98 4.28
C ILE A 209 -18.29 16.04 5.80
N SER A 210 -17.63 15.09 6.50
CA SER A 210 -17.70 15.02 7.97
C SER A 210 -17.15 16.28 8.65
N GLN A 211 -16.21 16.98 8.05
CA GLN A 211 -15.65 18.22 8.59
C GLN A 211 -16.33 19.50 8.04
N ALA A 212 -17.04 19.40 6.92
CA ALA A 212 -17.83 20.51 6.44
C ALA A 212 -19.03 20.83 7.35
N THR A 213 -19.56 19.83 8.04
CA THR A 213 -20.67 19.97 8.99
C THR A 213 -20.24 20.44 10.38
N GLY A 214 -18.93 20.45 10.69
CA GLY A 214 -18.38 20.94 11.97
C GLY A 214 -18.09 22.44 12.00
N GLY A 215 -18.29 23.14 10.90
CA GLY A 215 -18.13 24.60 10.79
C GLY A 215 -19.49 25.28 10.82
N THR A 216 -20.15 25.29 11.95
CA THR A 216 -21.22 26.25 12.24
C THR A 216 -20.74 27.30 13.21
N PRO A 217 -21.29 28.44 13.09
CA PRO A 217 -20.74 29.81 13.07
C PRO A 217 -20.45 30.35 14.41
#